data_30c550f1fbc989da22671a41b0a40287
#
_entry.id   30c550f1fbc989da22671a41b0a40287
#
_cell.length_a   1.000
_cell.length_b   1.000
_cell.length_c   1.000
_cell.angle_alpha   90.00
_cell.angle_beta   90.00
_cell.angle_gamma   90.00
#
_symmetry.space_group_name_H-M   'P 1'
#
loop_
_entity.id
_entity.type
_entity.pdbx_description
1 polymer ?
#
loop_
_entity_poly.entity_id
_entity_poly.type
_entity_poly.pdbx_seq_one_letter_code
_entity_poly.pdbx_strand_id
1 'polypeptide(L)'
;MAAKGGGGGGGGVGTLKSTSINGVKLYSVTGKNYVAPWVLAKKKRSLRKDAEYQRRLELIHDLRFETATTRIKVTPDGQYVIASGIYPPQMKVFELKELSMKFERHMISEIIDFEVLGDDYSKLAFLCADRSVCLHAKYGSHYSVRIPRMGRDLAYDCWSCDLLCAASSSDLYRINLEQGRFLASLSSQSPAINVVTRSMIHGLVACGGEDGAVECFDMRRKSSVGRINTASSSEDVDQEVTSLQFDENQGYLLAVGSSVGKVRFIICYVLII
;
A
#
# COMPACT_ATOMS: atom_id res chain seq x y z
N MET A 1 16.59 3.50 45.66
CA MET A 1 16.07 2.48 46.59
C MET A 1 15.59 1.29 45.79
N ALA A 2 16.28 0.17 45.90
CA ALA A 2 15.99 -1.06 45.19
C ALA A 2 15.05 -1.91 46.03
N ALA A 3 13.91 -2.32 45.48
CA ALA A 3 13.06 -3.32 46.09
C ALA A 3 13.46 -4.72 45.60
N LYS A 4 14.06 -5.50 46.47
CA LYS A 4 14.21 -6.96 46.39
C LYS A 4 12.87 -7.59 46.76
N GLY A 5 12.28 -8.37 45.85
CA GLY A 5 11.24 -9.32 46.15
C GLY A 5 11.66 -10.67 45.60
N GLY A 6 11.93 -11.61 46.49
CA GLY A 6 12.36 -12.96 46.18
C GLY A 6 11.19 -13.91 46.04
N GLY A 7 11.43 -15.06 45.37
CA GLY A 7 10.72 -16.28 45.62
C GLY A 7 10.14 -17.02 44.39
N GLY A 8 10.87 -17.99 43.87
CA GLY A 8 10.41 -19.34 43.64
C GLY A 8 9.51 -19.65 42.40
N GLY A 9 10.02 -20.44 41.51
CA GLY A 9 9.22 -21.19 40.51
C GLY A 9 9.84 -21.19 39.14
N GLY A 10 10.46 -22.31 38.76
CA GLY A 10 11.25 -22.52 37.55
C GLY A 10 10.43 -22.43 36.26
N GLY A 11 10.39 -21.30 35.67
CA GLY A 11 10.07 -21.05 34.26
C GLY A 11 11.11 -20.08 33.75
N GLY A 12 11.90 -20.49 32.75
CA GLY A 12 12.95 -19.66 32.18
C GLY A 12 12.37 -18.36 31.65
N VAL A 13 12.53 -17.28 32.43
CA VAL A 13 12.16 -15.93 32.03
C VAL A 13 13.13 -15.48 30.95
N GLY A 14 12.69 -15.44 29.72
CA GLY A 14 13.44 -14.82 28.66
C GLY A 14 13.61 -13.32 28.92
N THR A 15 14.82 -12.80 28.79
CA THR A 15 15.08 -11.37 28.89
C THR A 15 14.85 -10.71 27.54
N LEU A 16 14.00 -9.72 27.50
CA LEU A 16 13.75 -8.90 26.33
C LEU A 16 14.67 -7.66 26.38
N LYS A 17 15.52 -7.49 25.37
CA LYS A 17 16.31 -6.27 25.16
C LYS A 17 15.82 -5.56 23.92
N SER A 18 15.64 -4.25 23.99
CA SER A 18 15.32 -3.42 22.83
C SER A 18 16.49 -2.48 22.50
N THR A 19 16.80 -2.39 21.22
CA THR A 19 17.75 -1.43 20.65
C THR A 19 17.11 -0.76 19.45
N SER A 20 17.57 0.42 19.06
CA SER A 20 17.12 1.09 17.84
C SER A 20 18.29 1.22 16.88
N ILE A 21 18.13 0.73 15.65
CA ILE A 21 19.13 0.84 14.58
C ILE A 21 18.40 1.35 13.33
N ASN A 22 18.90 2.43 12.74
CA ASN A 22 18.34 3.05 11.53
C ASN A 22 16.82 3.28 11.61
N GLY A 23 16.33 3.77 12.76
CA GLY A 23 14.90 4.04 12.96
C GLY A 23 14.01 2.84 13.20
N VAL A 24 14.57 1.62 13.19
CA VAL A 24 13.85 0.36 13.46
C VAL A 24 14.20 -0.11 14.87
N LYS A 25 13.18 -0.45 15.68
CA LYS A 25 13.38 -1.10 16.97
C LYS A 25 13.63 -2.59 16.79
N LEU A 26 14.72 -3.07 17.37
CA LEU A 26 15.06 -4.48 17.45
C LEU A 26 14.76 -5.00 18.84
N TYR A 27 14.02 -6.09 18.92
CA TYR A 27 13.78 -6.82 20.15
C TYR A 27 14.54 -8.14 20.10
N SER A 28 15.53 -8.30 21.01
CA SER A 28 16.25 -9.55 21.17
C SER A 28 15.61 -10.33 22.32
N VAL A 29 15.07 -11.51 22.01
CA VAL A 29 14.46 -12.42 22.98
C VAL A 29 15.46 -13.50 23.32
N THR A 30 15.92 -13.54 24.58
CA THR A 30 16.86 -14.55 25.05
C THR A 30 16.10 -15.60 25.85
N GLY A 31 16.04 -16.83 25.34
CA GLY A 31 15.49 -18.02 26.03
C GLY A 31 16.57 -18.90 26.64
N LYS A 32 16.18 -20.10 27.14
CA LYS A 32 17.09 -21.10 27.71
C LYS A 32 18.22 -21.49 26.74
N ASN A 33 18.00 -21.41 25.44
CA ASN A 33 18.94 -21.79 24.38
C ASN A 33 19.70 -20.60 23.80
N TYR A 34 19.86 -19.51 24.53
CA TYR A 34 20.62 -18.34 24.10
C TYR A 34 22.08 -18.71 23.84
N VAL A 35 22.54 -18.44 22.64
CA VAL A 35 23.95 -18.57 22.28
C VAL A 35 24.57 -17.19 22.32
N ALA A 36 25.49 -17.01 23.25
CA ALA A 36 26.19 -15.75 23.41
C ALA A 36 26.87 -15.28 22.12
N PRO A 37 26.90 -13.95 21.82
CA PRO A 37 27.44 -13.40 20.56
C PRO A 37 28.90 -13.80 20.30
N TRP A 38 29.67 -14.04 21.35
CA TRP A 38 31.10 -14.40 21.27
C TRP A 38 31.36 -15.87 20.94
N VAL A 39 30.30 -16.72 20.79
CA VAL A 39 30.50 -18.12 20.42
C VAL A 39 31.07 -18.20 19.02
N LEU A 40 32.20 -18.91 18.89
CA LEU A 40 32.91 -19.08 17.65
C LEU A 40 32.02 -19.53 16.51
N ALA A 41 32.23 -18.94 15.31
CA ALA A 41 31.44 -19.22 14.12
C ALA A 41 31.34 -20.70 13.76
N LYS A 42 32.34 -21.52 14.11
CA LYS A 42 32.35 -22.96 13.95
C LYS A 42 31.27 -23.67 14.79
N LYS A 43 31.10 -23.22 16.06
CA LYS A 43 30.08 -23.76 16.96
C LYS A 43 28.68 -23.35 16.54
N LYS A 44 28.51 -22.10 16.05
CA LYS A 44 27.25 -21.62 15.47
C LYS A 44 26.82 -22.43 14.23
N ARG A 45 27.76 -22.83 13.38
CA ARG A 45 27.47 -23.69 12.22
C ARG A 45 26.97 -25.10 12.63
N SER A 46 27.50 -25.68 13.69
CA SER A 46 27.04 -26.97 14.23
C SER A 46 25.61 -26.87 14.75
N LEU A 47 25.26 -25.78 15.44
CA LEU A 47 23.93 -25.56 16.00
C LEU A 47 22.84 -25.31 14.96
N ARG A 48 23.19 -24.89 13.73
CA ARG A 48 22.22 -24.67 12.66
C ARG A 48 21.43 -25.91 12.25
N LYS A 49 21.94 -27.11 12.56
CA LYS A 49 21.27 -28.39 12.27
C LYS A 49 20.33 -28.84 13.40
N ASP A 50 20.36 -28.16 14.53
CA ASP A 50 19.52 -28.46 15.68
C ASP A 50 18.12 -27.85 15.48
N ALA A 51 17.08 -28.68 15.55
CA ALA A 51 15.70 -28.27 15.36
C ALA A 51 15.21 -27.28 16.43
N GLU A 52 15.68 -27.40 17.66
CA GLU A 52 15.35 -26.45 18.72
C GLU A 52 16.03 -25.11 18.49
N TYR A 53 17.26 -25.11 17.98
CA TYR A 53 17.97 -23.88 17.62
C TYR A 53 17.30 -23.15 16.46
N GLN A 54 16.74 -23.86 15.48
CA GLN A 54 16.04 -23.27 14.35
C GLN A 54 14.67 -22.69 14.73
N ARG A 55 14.00 -23.24 15.72
CA ARG A 55 12.67 -22.81 16.19
C ARG A 55 12.70 -21.68 17.20
N ARG A 56 13.88 -21.26 17.65
CA ARG A 56 13.98 -20.17 18.64
C ARG A 56 13.68 -18.82 18.01
N LEU A 57 12.91 -17.99 18.69
CA LEU A 57 12.75 -16.58 18.37
C LEU A 57 13.94 -15.82 18.99
N GLU A 58 14.84 -15.31 18.17
CA GLU A 58 16.01 -14.57 18.63
C GLU A 58 15.85 -13.07 18.47
N LEU A 59 15.22 -12.66 17.36
CA LEU A 59 15.11 -11.27 16.97
C LEU A 59 13.74 -10.98 16.39
N ILE A 60 13.11 -9.90 16.86
CA ILE A 60 11.90 -9.35 16.31
C ILE A 60 12.20 -7.90 15.93
N HIS A 61 11.91 -7.54 14.69
CA HIS A 61 12.01 -6.18 14.22
C HIS A 61 10.65 -5.49 14.32
N ASP A 62 10.64 -4.30 14.89
CA ASP A 62 9.46 -3.45 14.96
C ASP A 62 9.65 -2.29 13.98
N LEU A 63 8.94 -2.34 12.86
CA LEU A 63 8.92 -1.30 11.83
C LEU A 63 7.94 -0.18 12.22
N ARG A 64 8.03 0.30 13.46
CA ARG A 64 7.09 1.26 14.02
C ARG A 64 7.10 2.58 13.27
N PHE A 65 5.91 3.06 12.97
CA PHE A 65 5.65 4.42 12.56
C PHE A 65 5.28 5.26 13.79
N GLU A 66 5.78 6.48 13.90
CA GLU A 66 5.54 7.34 15.08
C GLU A 66 4.10 7.87 15.14
N THR A 67 3.50 8.01 13.97
CA THR A 67 2.14 8.52 13.80
C THR A 67 1.25 7.48 13.13
N ALA A 68 -0.05 7.77 13.02
CA ALA A 68 -0.97 6.90 12.29
C ALA A 68 -0.54 6.78 10.81
N THR A 69 -0.55 5.57 10.31
CA THR A 69 -0.29 5.27 8.89
C THR A 69 -1.60 5.29 8.10
N THR A 70 -1.58 5.88 6.91
CA THR A 70 -2.74 5.94 6.01
C THR A 70 -2.72 4.82 4.98
N ARG A 71 -1.58 4.60 4.36
CA ARG A 71 -1.42 3.61 3.29
C ARG A 71 -0.13 2.83 3.48
N ILE A 72 -0.19 1.55 3.12
CA ILE A 72 0.97 0.65 3.09
C ILE A 72 0.92 -0.10 1.76
N LYS A 73 2.01 -0.07 1.01
CA LYS A 73 2.17 -0.85 -0.23
C LYS A 73 3.51 -1.58 -0.21
N VAL A 74 3.52 -2.78 -0.77
CA VAL A 74 4.73 -3.56 -1.02
C VAL A 74 5.15 -3.32 -2.46
N THR A 75 6.45 -3.17 -2.69
CA THR A 75 6.96 -3.02 -4.06
C THR A 75 6.76 -4.31 -4.86
N PRO A 76 6.56 -4.26 -6.19
CA PRO A 76 6.36 -5.45 -7.02
C PRO A 76 7.48 -6.49 -6.91
N ASP A 77 8.72 -6.06 -6.65
CA ASP A 77 9.86 -6.95 -6.40
C ASP A 77 9.81 -7.67 -5.03
N GLY A 78 8.86 -7.30 -4.15
CA GLY A 78 8.70 -7.87 -2.81
C GLY A 78 9.83 -7.54 -1.84
N GLN A 79 10.72 -6.61 -2.16
CA GLN A 79 11.89 -6.30 -1.33
C GLN A 79 11.66 -5.14 -0.36
N TYR A 80 10.70 -4.26 -0.67
CA TYR A 80 10.47 -3.05 0.11
C TYR A 80 9.01 -2.91 0.52
N VAL A 81 8.81 -2.35 1.71
CA VAL A 81 7.51 -1.89 2.20
C VAL A 81 7.57 -0.38 2.31
N ILE A 82 6.59 0.28 1.74
CA ILE A 82 6.44 1.72 1.76
C ILE A 82 5.20 2.06 2.57
N ALA A 83 5.33 2.95 3.53
CA ALA A 83 4.23 3.41 4.37
C ALA A 83 4.15 4.93 4.38
N SER A 84 2.95 5.47 4.38
CA SER A 84 2.68 6.92 4.52
C SER A 84 2.05 7.23 5.87
N GLY A 85 2.45 8.37 6.47
CA GLY A 85 1.94 8.85 7.75
C GLY A 85 1.20 10.18 7.61
N ILE A 86 0.29 10.44 8.57
CA ILE A 86 -0.58 11.62 8.54
C ILE A 86 0.18 12.89 8.95
N TYR A 87 0.77 12.87 10.15
CA TYR A 87 1.41 14.05 10.71
C TYR A 87 2.67 13.71 11.52
N PRO A 88 3.82 14.32 11.22
CA PRO A 88 4.04 15.13 10.01
C PRO A 88 3.85 14.31 8.73
N PRO A 89 3.40 14.92 7.61
CA PRO A 89 3.23 14.20 6.36
C PRO A 89 4.55 13.62 5.91
N GLN A 90 4.67 12.31 5.95
CA GLN A 90 5.93 11.61 5.67
C GLN A 90 5.69 10.24 5.07
N MET A 91 6.66 9.76 4.34
CA MET A 91 6.72 8.39 3.88
C MET A 91 8.02 7.73 4.36
N LYS A 92 7.94 6.46 4.71
CA LYS A 92 9.09 5.64 5.08
C LYS A 92 9.18 4.43 4.18
N VAL A 93 10.39 4.11 3.76
CA VAL A 93 10.69 2.91 2.98
C VAL A 93 11.51 1.97 3.84
N PHE A 94 11.02 0.76 4.00
CA PHE A 94 11.66 -0.30 4.75
C PHE A 94 12.12 -1.40 3.80
N GLU A 95 13.34 -1.85 3.99
CA GLU A 95 13.91 -2.98 3.27
C GLU A 95 13.65 -4.26 4.05
N LEU A 96 12.91 -5.19 3.45
CA LEU A 96 12.50 -6.43 4.12
C LEU A 96 13.66 -7.38 4.36
N LYS A 97 14.63 -7.43 3.45
CA LYS A 97 15.80 -8.32 3.57
C LYS A 97 16.68 -7.95 4.76
N GLU A 98 16.93 -6.67 4.95
CA GLU A 98 17.78 -6.15 6.04
C GLU A 98 16.94 -5.79 7.27
N LEU A 99 15.61 -5.82 7.16
CA LEU A 99 14.64 -5.39 8.18
C LEU A 99 15.03 -4.01 8.76
N SER A 100 15.33 -3.08 7.90
CA SER A 100 15.80 -1.75 8.26
C SER A 100 15.07 -0.68 7.48
N MET A 101 14.99 0.52 8.05
CA MET A 101 14.51 1.69 7.34
C MET A 101 15.59 2.15 6.36
N LYS A 102 15.24 2.23 5.08
CA LYS A 102 16.17 2.68 4.04
C LYS A 102 16.26 4.20 4.00
N PHE A 103 15.13 4.87 4.01
CA PHE A 103 15.04 6.32 4.13
C PHE A 103 13.63 6.75 4.51
N GLU A 104 13.51 8.00 4.92
CA GLU A 104 12.25 8.70 5.12
C GLU A 104 12.24 9.99 4.31
N ARG A 105 11.05 10.45 3.93
CA ARG A 105 10.84 11.73 3.25
C ARG A 105 9.64 12.44 3.81
N HIS A 106 9.80 13.72 4.09
CA HIS A 106 8.72 14.59 4.48
C HIS A 106 8.09 15.23 3.24
N MET A 107 6.75 15.34 3.28
CA MET A 107 5.96 15.98 2.23
C MET A 107 5.44 17.32 2.75
N ILE A 108 5.04 18.19 1.83
CA ILE A 108 4.49 19.52 2.18
C ILE A 108 3.05 19.37 2.66
N SER A 109 2.30 18.42 2.10
CA SER A 109 0.90 18.18 2.38
C SER A 109 0.66 16.71 2.70
N GLU A 110 -0.45 16.42 3.38
CA GLU A 110 -0.87 15.06 3.73
C GLU A 110 -0.97 14.18 2.48
N ILE A 111 -0.48 12.94 2.60
CA ILE A 111 -0.53 11.94 1.54
C ILE A 111 -1.88 11.21 1.63
N ILE A 112 -2.73 11.37 0.61
CA ILE A 112 -4.01 10.66 0.49
C ILE A 112 -3.78 9.24 0.02
N ASP A 113 -3.00 9.09 -1.07
CA ASP A 113 -2.61 7.81 -1.63
C ASP A 113 -1.26 7.92 -2.35
N PHE A 114 -0.63 6.80 -2.64
CA PHE A 114 0.59 6.75 -3.44
C PHE A 114 0.66 5.49 -4.29
N GLU A 115 1.35 5.59 -5.43
CA GLU A 115 1.58 4.47 -6.33
C GLU A 115 3.06 4.21 -6.57
N VAL A 116 3.40 2.94 -6.71
CA VAL A 116 4.74 2.48 -7.11
C VAL A 116 4.75 2.32 -8.62
N LEU A 117 5.54 3.14 -9.31
CA LEU A 117 5.55 3.21 -10.77
C LEU A 117 6.54 2.24 -11.43
N GLY A 118 7.37 1.56 -10.65
CA GLY A 118 8.37 0.61 -11.12
C GLY A 118 8.39 -0.66 -10.27
N ASP A 119 9.38 -1.49 -10.47
CA ASP A 119 9.54 -2.73 -9.70
C ASP A 119 10.01 -2.48 -8.28
N ASP A 120 10.76 -1.39 -8.06
CA ASP A 120 11.33 -0.98 -6.79
C ASP A 120 10.77 0.39 -6.31
N TYR A 121 11.33 0.90 -5.22
CA TYR A 121 10.99 2.21 -4.65
C TYR A 121 11.52 3.42 -5.42
N SER A 122 12.20 3.24 -6.55
CA SER A 122 12.91 4.31 -7.27
C SER A 122 11.99 5.35 -7.90
N LYS A 123 10.77 4.98 -8.23
CA LYS A 123 9.79 5.85 -8.86
C LYS A 123 8.46 5.74 -8.13
N LEU A 124 8.03 6.81 -7.52
CA LEU A 124 6.82 6.89 -6.72
C LEU A 124 5.97 8.08 -7.15
N ALA A 125 4.66 7.91 -7.17
CA ALA A 125 3.69 8.98 -7.34
C ALA A 125 2.89 9.14 -6.06
N PHE A 126 2.76 10.37 -5.55
CA PHE A 126 2.00 10.70 -4.36
C PHE A 126 0.85 11.62 -4.71
N LEU A 127 -0.33 11.30 -4.25
CA LEU A 127 -1.49 12.17 -4.28
C LEU A 127 -1.61 12.87 -2.94
N CYS A 128 -1.55 14.19 -2.94
CA CYS A 128 -1.57 15.00 -1.73
C CYS A 128 -2.91 15.74 -1.55
N ALA A 129 -3.23 16.08 -0.30
CA ALA A 129 -4.47 16.78 0.06
C ALA A 129 -4.59 18.19 -0.54
N ASP A 130 -3.49 18.82 -0.95
CA ASP A 130 -3.48 20.11 -1.67
C ASP A 130 -3.79 20.00 -3.17
N ARG A 131 -4.26 18.84 -3.62
CA ARG A 131 -4.53 18.49 -5.02
C ARG A 131 -3.27 18.35 -5.88
N SER A 132 -2.09 18.27 -5.28
CA SER A 132 -0.87 17.99 -6.03
C SER A 132 -0.63 16.51 -6.20
N VAL A 133 -0.17 16.14 -7.38
CA VAL A 133 0.41 14.84 -7.68
C VAL A 133 1.92 15.05 -7.77
N CYS A 134 2.65 14.50 -6.80
CA CYS A 134 4.09 14.64 -6.70
C CYS A 134 4.78 13.37 -7.19
N LEU A 135 5.64 13.51 -8.18
CA LEU A 135 6.46 12.41 -8.68
C LEU A 135 7.83 12.46 -8.01
N HIS A 136 8.20 11.37 -7.37
CA HIS A 136 9.48 11.23 -6.71
C HIS A 136 10.34 10.17 -7.41
N ALA A 137 11.57 10.56 -7.64
CA ALA A 137 12.62 9.67 -8.09
C ALA A 137 13.46 9.19 -6.89
N LYS A 138 14.44 8.35 -7.15
CA LYS A 138 15.36 7.83 -6.12
C LYS A 138 16.07 8.96 -5.34
N TYR A 139 16.38 10.07 -5.99
CA TYR A 139 17.04 11.23 -5.38
C TYR A 139 16.09 12.17 -4.62
N GLY A 140 14.78 12.04 -4.76
CA GLY A 140 13.80 12.90 -4.11
C GLY A 140 12.69 13.38 -5.05
N SER A 141 12.11 14.55 -4.74
CA SER A 141 11.08 15.17 -5.56
C SER A 141 11.62 15.47 -6.96
N HIS A 142 10.88 15.04 -7.97
CA HIS A 142 11.23 15.24 -9.39
C HIS A 142 10.29 16.24 -10.04
N TYR A 143 9.01 16.04 -9.95
CA TYR A 143 7.99 16.86 -10.60
C TYR A 143 6.71 16.90 -9.77
N SER A 144 5.97 17.99 -9.87
CA SER A 144 4.65 18.14 -9.24
C SER A 144 3.69 18.76 -10.21
N VAL A 145 2.48 18.19 -10.27
CA VAL A 145 1.39 18.70 -11.10
C VAL A 145 0.14 18.81 -10.25
N ARG A 146 -0.69 19.81 -10.50
CA ARG A 146 -1.92 20.01 -9.74
C ARG A 146 -3.13 19.56 -10.52
N ILE A 147 -3.95 18.69 -9.90
CA ILE A 147 -5.23 18.24 -10.48
C ILE A 147 -6.36 19.26 -10.20
N PRO A 148 -7.40 19.33 -11.07
CA PRO A 148 -8.44 20.33 -10.95
C PRO A 148 -9.32 20.20 -9.70
N ARG A 149 -9.59 18.97 -9.25
CA ARG A 149 -10.45 18.67 -8.09
C ARG A 149 -9.69 17.92 -7.01
N MET A 150 -10.29 17.79 -5.83
CA MET A 150 -9.72 17.04 -4.72
C MET A 150 -9.54 15.58 -5.12
N GLY A 151 -8.31 15.09 -5.08
CA GLY A 151 -7.99 13.69 -5.37
C GLY A 151 -8.40 12.77 -4.23
N ARG A 152 -8.79 11.55 -4.56
CA ARG A 152 -9.22 10.52 -3.59
C ARG A 152 -8.43 9.25 -3.67
N ASP A 153 -8.03 8.85 -4.89
CA ASP A 153 -7.32 7.61 -5.12
C ASP A 153 -6.46 7.67 -6.38
N LEU A 154 -5.47 6.77 -6.47
CA LEU A 154 -4.56 6.66 -7.61
C LEU A 154 -4.52 5.23 -8.14
N ALA A 155 -4.36 5.09 -9.46
CA ALA A 155 -3.96 3.85 -10.10
C ALA A 155 -3.00 4.14 -11.25
N TYR A 156 -2.05 3.25 -11.47
CA TYR A 156 -1.07 3.38 -12.54
C TYR A 156 -1.27 2.34 -13.63
N ASP A 157 -1.42 2.81 -14.86
CA ASP A 157 -1.43 1.95 -16.04
C ASP A 157 -0.03 1.89 -16.67
N CYS A 158 0.70 0.81 -16.39
CA CYS A 158 2.05 0.61 -16.91
C CYS A 158 2.10 0.42 -18.42
N TRP A 159 1.00 0.03 -19.08
CA TRP A 159 0.98 -0.19 -20.52
C TRP A 159 0.93 1.12 -21.32
N SER A 160 0.15 2.07 -20.84
CA SER A 160 0.03 3.41 -21.47
C SER A 160 0.89 4.46 -20.78
N CYS A 161 1.56 4.13 -19.68
CA CYS A 161 2.25 5.07 -18.77
C CYS A 161 1.32 6.18 -18.24
N ASP A 162 0.04 5.88 -18.08
CA ASP A 162 -0.94 6.83 -17.57
C ASP A 162 -1.14 6.65 -16.06
N LEU A 163 -1.00 7.72 -15.33
CA LEU A 163 -1.42 7.82 -13.94
C LEU A 163 -2.88 8.28 -13.90
N LEU A 164 -3.73 7.46 -13.33
CA LEU A 164 -5.17 7.69 -13.21
C LEU A 164 -5.47 8.25 -11.83
N CYS A 165 -6.18 9.38 -11.78
CA CYS A 165 -6.50 10.05 -10.52
C CYS A 165 -8.02 10.12 -10.37
N ALA A 166 -8.56 9.38 -9.41
CA ALA A 166 -9.94 9.53 -8.95
C ALA A 166 -10.05 10.80 -8.11
N ALA A 167 -11.12 11.54 -8.29
CA ALA A 167 -11.33 12.81 -7.62
C ALA A 167 -12.81 13.07 -7.29
N SER A 168 -13.07 14.15 -6.54
CA SER A 168 -14.41 14.64 -6.23
C SER A 168 -15.08 15.26 -7.47
N SER A 169 -15.13 14.50 -8.55
CA SER A 169 -15.77 14.87 -9.83
C SER A 169 -16.14 13.59 -10.59
N SER A 170 -16.99 13.73 -11.59
CA SER A 170 -17.33 12.64 -12.52
C SER A 170 -16.18 12.26 -13.44
N ASP A 171 -15.11 13.07 -13.51
CA ASP A 171 -14.00 12.85 -14.40
C ASP A 171 -12.87 12.11 -13.70
N LEU A 172 -12.43 11.01 -14.31
CA LEU A 172 -11.18 10.33 -14.00
C LEU A 172 -10.06 11.04 -14.74
N TYR A 173 -9.20 11.75 -14.01
CA TYR A 173 -8.08 12.47 -14.62
C TYR A 173 -6.98 11.52 -15.04
N ARG A 174 -6.38 11.79 -16.19
CA ARG A 174 -5.29 11.02 -16.75
C ARG A 174 -4.06 11.89 -16.95
N ILE A 175 -2.96 11.49 -16.33
CA ILE A 175 -1.67 12.14 -16.48
C ILE A 175 -0.73 11.15 -17.16
N ASN A 176 -0.34 11.44 -18.39
CA ASN A 176 0.64 10.60 -19.06
C ASN A 176 2.05 10.96 -18.59
N LEU A 177 2.72 9.99 -17.97
CA LEU A 177 4.03 10.22 -17.37
C LEU A 177 5.17 10.29 -18.39
N GLU A 178 5.01 9.69 -19.56
CA GLU A 178 5.97 9.76 -20.66
C GLU A 178 5.95 11.14 -21.33
N GLN A 179 4.74 11.68 -21.56
CA GLN A 179 4.56 12.99 -22.18
C GLN A 179 4.61 14.15 -21.19
N GLY A 180 4.49 13.87 -19.89
CA GLY A 180 4.47 14.88 -18.83
C GLY A 180 3.27 15.84 -18.87
N ARG A 181 2.11 15.38 -19.40
CA ARG A 181 0.91 16.22 -19.55
C ARG A 181 -0.38 15.48 -19.23
N PHE A 182 -1.44 16.26 -18.97
CA PHE A 182 -2.79 15.74 -18.89
C PHE A 182 -3.27 15.26 -20.27
N LEU A 183 -3.93 14.12 -20.27
CA LEU A 183 -4.72 13.63 -21.39
C LEU A 183 -6.20 13.92 -21.16
N ALA A 184 -7.02 13.65 -22.19
CA ALA A 184 -8.47 13.73 -22.04
C ALA A 184 -8.94 12.80 -20.91
N SER A 185 -9.72 13.35 -19.97
CA SER A 185 -10.31 12.59 -18.87
C SER A 185 -11.32 11.56 -19.37
N LEU A 186 -11.54 10.52 -18.59
CA LEU A 186 -12.62 9.57 -18.79
C LEU A 186 -13.80 10.03 -17.95
N SER A 187 -14.92 10.36 -18.57
CA SER A 187 -16.11 10.82 -17.86
C SER A 187 -16.95 9.63 -17.41
N SER A 188 -17.16 9.51 -16.11
CA SER A 188 -18.07 8.58 -15.48
C SER A 188 -19.47 9.15 -15.38
N GLN A 189 -20.47 8.28 -15.27
CA GLN A 189 -21.84 8.68 -14.97
C GLN A 189 -22.07 8.96 -13.48
N SER A 190 -21.11 8.58 -12.61
CA SER A 190 -21.18 8.85 -11.18
C SER A 190 -20.82 10.30 -10.88
N PRO A 191 -21.46 10.95 -9.88
CA PRO A 191 -21.23 12.36 -9.55
C PRO A 191 -19.80 12.63 -9.08
N ALA A 192 -19.21 11.65 -8.38
CA ALA A 192 -17.82 11.68 -7.97
C ALA A 192 -17.25 10.27 -7.88
N ILE A 193 -15.93 10.15 -8.08
CA ILE A 193 -15.21 8.89 -8.06
C ILE A 193 -14.42 8.79 -6.76
N ASN A 194 -14.69 7.76 -5.96
CA ASN A 194 -14.03 7.52 -4.67
C ASN A 194 -12.76 6.70 -4.82
N VAL A 195 -12.82 5.67 -5.65
CA VAL A 195 -11.76 4.67 -5.75
C VAL A 195 -11.57 4.24 -7.20
N VAL A 196 -10.33 3.94 -7.56
CA VAL A 196 -9.96 3.46 -8.89
C VAL A 196 -8.99 2.29 -8.76
N THR A 197 -9.18 1.27 -9.57
CA THR A 197 -8.26 0.13 -9.66
C THR A 197 -8.09 -0.30 -11.11
N ARG A 198 -6.95 -0.91 -11.41
CA ARG A 198 -6.61 -1.41 -12.73
C ARG A 198 -6.27 -2.88 -12.69
N SER A 199 -6.75 -3.63 -13.64
CA SER A 199 -6.32 -5.03 -13.82
C SER A 199 -5.00 -5.09 -14.58
N MET A 200 -4.03 -5.80 -14.01
CA MET A 200 -2.74 -6.05 -14.65
C MET A 200 -2.83 -7.04 -15.81
N ILE A 201 -3.90 -7.85 -15.87
CA ILE A 201 -4.05 -8.93 -16.85
C ILE A 201 -4.70 -8.42 -18.14
N HIS A 202 -5.84 -7.75 -18.04
CA HIS A 202 -6.60 -7.31 -19.21
C HIS A 202 -6.63 -5.79 -19.41
N GLY A 203 -6.05 -5.01 -18.47
CA GLY A 203 -5.89 -3.57 -18.58
C GLY A 203 -7.18 -2.76 -18.45
N LEU A 204 -8.30 -3.36 -18.02
CA LEU A 204 -9.49 -2.60 -17.65
C LEU A 204 -9.26 -1.79 -16.38
N VAL A 205 -9.84 -0.62 -16.36
CA VAL A 205 -9.87 0.27 -15.19
C VAL A 205 -11.29 0.25 -14.62
N ALA A 206 -11.43 -0.05 -13.34
CA ALA A 206 -12.69 0.02 -12.62
C ALA A 206 -12.69 1.22 -11.69
N CYS A 207 -13.76 2.00 -11.72
CA CYS A 207 -13.98 3.16 -10.85
C CYS A 207 -15.21 2.92 -10.00
N GLY A 208 -15.10 3.22 -8.71
CA GLY A 208 -16.22 3.21 -7.75
C GLY A 208 -16.69 4.61 -7.43
N GLY A 209 -17.99 4.83 -7.56
CA GLY A 209 -18.62 6.14 -7.35
C GLY A 209 -19.25 6.31 -5.97
N GLU A 210 -19.59 7.55 -5.65
CA GLU A 210 -20.39 7.91 -4.46
C GLU A 210 -21.82 7.37 -4.55
N ASP A 211 -22.30 7.13 -5.75
CA ASP A 211 -23.65 6.59 -6.02
C ASP A 211 -23.74 5.05 -5.86
N GLY A 212 -22.69 4.42 -5.36
CA GLY A 212 -22.63 2.97 -5.18
C GLY A 212 -22.51 2.19 -6.48
N ALA A 213 -22.23 2.84 -7.60
CA ALA A 213 -22.00 2.19 -8.87
C ALA A 213 -20.51 1.94 -9.13
N VAL A 214 -20.23 0.86 -9.82
CA VAL A 214 -18.91 0.56 -10.37
C VAL A 214 -19.00 0.67 -11.88
N GLU A 215 -18.12 1.45 -12.47
CA GLU A 215 -18.00 1.64 -13.90
C GLU A 215 -16.63 1.20 -14.40
N CYS A 216 -16.60 0.41 -15.45
CA CYS A 216 -15.40 -0.13 -16.06
C CYS A 216 -15.09 0.57 -17.38
N PHE A 217 -13.82 0.98 -17.53
CA PHE A 217 -13.31 1.64 -18.73
C PHE A 217 -12.28 0.77 -19.45
N ASP A 218 -12.36 0.75 -20.76
CA ASP A 218 -11.30 0.20 -21.62
C ASP A 218 -10.34 1.33 -22.03
N MET A 219 -9.10 1.23 -21.60
CA MET A 219 -8.06 2.23 -21.89
C MET A 219 -7.70 2.30 -23.37
N ARG A 220 -7.96 1.23 -24.15
CA ARG A 220 -7.72 1.21 -25.60
C ARG A 220 -8.79 2.01 -26.33
N ARG A 221 -10.06 1.82 -25.97
CA ARG A 221 -11.20 2.53 -26.54
C ARG A 221 -11.42 3.91 -25.89
N LYS A 222 -10.88 4.13 -24.72
CA LYS A 222 -11.08 5.34 -23.89
C LYS A 222 -12.56 5.62 -23.64
N SER A 223 -13.32 4.55 -23.44
CA SER A 223 -14.77 4.61 -23.23
C SER A 223 -15.20 3.64 -22.16
N SER A 224 -16.33 3.95 -21.52
CA SER A 224 -17.00 3.05 -20.60
C SER A 224 -17.43 1.76 -21.33
N VAL A 225 -17.13 0.61 -20.73
CA VAL A 225 -17.49 -0.72 -21.23
C VAL A 225 -18.75 -1.21 -20.54
N GLY A 226 -18.94 -0.87 -19.28
CA GLY A 226 -20.09 -1.28 -18.51
C GLY A 226 -20.15 -0.61 -17.15
N ARG A 227 -21.36 -0.48 -16.65
CA ARG A 227 -21.67 0.08 -15.34
C ARG A 227 -22.60 -0.85 -14.60
N ILE A 228 -22.29 -1.13 -13.35
CA ILE A 228 -23.06 -1.99 -12.47
C ILE A 228 -23.36 -1.22 -11.18
N ASN A 229 -24.62 -1.14 -10.82
CA ASN A 229 -25.01 -0.62 -9.52
C ASN A 229 -24.87 -1.73 -8.47
N THR A 230 -24.13 -1.47 -7.40
CA THR A 230 -23.90 -2.43 -6.32
C THR A 230 -24.97 -2.33 -5.21
N ALA A 231 -25.84 -1.35 -5.24
CA ALA A 231 -27.01 -1.28 -4.35
C ALA A 231 -28.01 -2.38 -4.72
N SER A 232 -28.34 -3.29 -3.79
CA SER A 232 -29.20 -4.45 -4.06
C SER A 232 -30.65 -4.28 -3.64
N SER A 233 -30.98 -3.21 -2.94
CA SER A 233 -32.33 -2.93 -2.46
C SER A 233 -32.58 -1.43 -2.38
N SER A 234 -33.86 -1.05 -2.44
CA SER A 234 -34.29 0.34 -2.31
C SER A 234 -33.97 0.98 -0.95
N GLU A 235 -33.55 0.19 0.02
CA GLU A 235 -33.14 0.66 1.35
C GLU A 235 -31.66 1.07 1.40
N ASP A 236 -30.88 0.72 0.39
CA ASP A 236 -29.43 0.95 0.31
C ASP A 236 -29.08 2.19 -0.53
N VAL A 237 -29.90 3.23 -0.51
CA VAL A 237 -29.83 4.39 -1.43
C VAL A 237 -28.52 5.19 -1.29
N ASP A 238 -27.87 5.16 -0.13
CA ASP A 238 -26.67 5.95 0.17
C ASP A 238 -25.40 5.09 0.28
N GLN A 239 -25.31 3.99 -0.46
CA GLN A 239 -24.13 3.13 -0.44
C GLN A 239 -23.06 3.66 -1.38
N GLU A 240 -21.99 4.21 -0.81
CA GLU A 240 -20.80 4.56 -1.57
C GLU A 240 -19.87 3.36 -1.76
N VAL A 241 -19.19 3.30 -2.89
CA VAL A 241 -18.07 2.37 -3.08
C VAL A 241 -16.84 2.94 -2.39
N THR A 242 -16.25 2.16 -1.47
CA THR A 242 -15.10 2.57 -0.66
C THR A 242 -13.81 1.86 -1.02
N SER A 243 -13.91 0.68 -1.63
CA SER A 243 -12.72 -0.10 -2.03
C SER A 243 -13.01 -0.96 -3.25
N LEU A 244 -12.03 -1.08 -4.12
CA LEU A 244 -12.04 -1.92 -5.31
C LEU A 244 -10.71 -2.66 -5.44
N GLN A 245 -10.78 -3.95 -5.80
CA GLN A 245 -9.59 -4.73 -6.10
C GLN A 245 -9.90 -5.79 -7.14
N PHE A 246 -9.11 -5.85 -8.20
CA PHE A 246 -9.13 -6.97 -9.13
C PHE A 246 -8.37 -8.17 -8.56
N ASP A 247 -8.82 -9.37 -8.92
CA ASP A 247 -8.04 -10.58 -8.68
C ASP A 247 -6.75 -10.55 -9.51
N GLU A 248 -5.62 -10.69 -8.82
CA GLU A 248 -4.29 -10.64 -9.43
C GLU A 248 -3.94 -11.89 -10.24
N ASN A 249 -4.61 -13.02 -9.97
CA ASN A 249 -4.27 -14.28 -10.62
C ASN A 249 -5.00 -14.48 -11.96
N GLN A 250 -6.29 -14.23 -12.00
CA GLN A 250 -7.12 -14.48 -13.17
C GLN A 250 -7.74 -13.22 -13.76
N GLY A 251 -7.85 -12.14 -12.97
CA GLY A 251 -8.40 -10.86 -13.39
C GLY A 251 -9.92 -10.84 -13.63
N TYR A 252 -10.60 -11.97 -13.51
CA TYR A 252 -12.04 -12.04 -13.79
C TYR A 252 -12.91 -11.57 -12.63
N LEU A 253 -12.38 -11.58 -11.42
CA LEU A 253 -13.11 -11.17 -10.23
C LEU A 253 -12.72 -9.76 -9.84
N LEU A 254 -13.73 -8.94 -9.59
CA LEU A 254 -13.61 -7.63 -8.97
C LEU A 254 -14.29 -7.65 -7.61
N ALA A 255 -13.53 -7.46 -6.55
CA ALA A 255 -14.05 -7.27 -5.21
C ALA A 255 -14.45 -5.81 -5.02
N VAL A 256 -15.64 -5.58 -4.53
CA VAL A 256 -16.20 -4.24 -4.29
C VAL A 256 -16.63 -4.13 -2.85
N GLY A 257 -16.03 -3.20 -2.12
CA GLY A 257 -16.42 -2.86 -0.74
C GLY A 257 -17.29 -1.59 -0.71
N SER A 258 -18.33 -1.61 0.09
CA SER A 258 -19.25 -0.48 0.28
C SER A 258 -19.13 0.16 1.67
N SER A 259 -19.59 1.40 1.81
CA SER A 259 -19.60 2.15 3.07
C SER A 259 -20.41 1.49 4.17
N VAL A 260 -21.38 0.62 3.83
CA VAL A 260 -22.20 -0.14 4.77
C VAL A 260 -21.50 -1.42 5.28
N GLY A 261 -20.25 -1.67 4.86
CA GLY A 261 -19.49 -2.85 5.27
C GLY A 261 -19.84 -4.13 4.51
N LYS A 262 -20.53 -4.03 3.38
CA LYS A 262 -20.82 -5.17 2.49
C LYS A 262 -19.69 -5.31 1.47
N VAL A 263 -19.25 -6.55 1.22
CA VAL A 263 -18.32 -6.89 0.14
C VAL A 263 -19.03 -7.72 -0.90
N ARG A 264 -18.91 -7.36 -2.16
CA ARG A 264 -19.47 -8.06 -3.31
C ARG A 264 -18.40 -8.44 -4.29
N PHE A 265 -18.60 -9.55 -4.96
CA PHE A 265 -17.74 -10.01 -6.03
C PHE A 265 -18.49 -9.91 -7.36
N ILE A 266 -17.90 -9.19 -8.30
CA ILE A 266 -18.39 -9.01 -9.65
C ILE A 266 -17.51 -9.82 -10.59
N ILE A 267 -18.12 -10.62 -11.45
CA ILE A 267 -17.39 -11.37 -12.48
C ILE A 267 -17.32 -10.50 -13.73
N CYS A 268 -16.11 -10.10 -14.11
CA CYS A 268 -15.86 -9.33 -15.32
C CYS A 268 -15.52 -10.28 -16.47
N TYR A 269 -16.48 -10.57 -17.34
CA TYR A 269 -16.19 -11.28 -18.58
C TYR A 269 -15.63 -10.32 -19.60
N VAL A 270 -14.35 -10.37 -19.84
CA VAL A 270 -13.72 -9.64 -20.95
C VAL A 270 -13.76 -10.52 -22.17
N LEU A 271 -14.66 -10.21 -23.10
CA LEU A 271 -14.55 -10.76 -24.46
C LEU A 271 -13.30 -10.13 -25.09
N ILE A 272 -12.22 -10.91 -25.14
CA ILE A 272 -11.04 -10.55 -25.92
C ILE A 272 -11.45 -10.72 -27.39
N ILE A 273 -11.84 -9.61 -28.01
CA ILE A 273 -12.04 -9.54 -29.49
C ILE A 273 -10.75 -9.00 -30.09
#